data_d5c9fe4798f39e35d090fcf20e01f411
#
_entry.id   d5c9fe4798f39e35d090fcf20e01f411
#
_cell.length_a   1.000
_cell.length_b   1.000
_cell.length_c   1.000
_cell.angle_alpha   90.00
_cell.angle_beta   90.00
_cell.angle_gamma   90.00
#
_symmetry.space_group_name_H-M   'P 1'
#
loop_
_entity.id
_entity.type
_entity.pdbx_description
1 polymer ?
#
loop_
_entity_poly.entity_id
_entity_poly.type
_entity_poly.pdbx_seq_one_letter_code
_entity_poly.pdbx_strand_id
1 'polypeptide(L)'
;MGKLSVIIPAYNEQQNIVNISSVVSSLLEENNIKYEIIFVNDGSRDNTWDVISRICNKNKNIKGFNFSKNFGKEAAIFAGLTYATGDCCAVIDADLQHPPQTLIKMYEKWQEGYEIVEGVKASRGKESFLHKLAAKNFYSLISKATNIDMSRASDFKLLDRKAVNILRAMPEKHIFFRALSSWVGFKTTSVEFHVQEREAGESKWSTYSLFKYALTNITSFSTAPMQIVTLSGIVFLLFSLILGVQSLYKNFMGQALEGFTTVILLLLIIGSILMLSLGIIGYYIAKMYEEIQNRPRFIVSESANYDEILNRKGNSIYE
;
A
#
# COMPACT_ATOMS: atom_id res chain seq x y z
N MET A 1 8.74 10.91 -28.09
CA MET A 1 8.52 9.70 -27.27
C MET A 1 9.24 9.91 -25.95
N GLY A 2 8.52 9.81 -24.83
CA GLY A 2 9.11 9.95 -23.49
C GLY A 2 9.85 8.68 -23.05
N LYS A 3 10.72 8.81 -22.05
CA LYS A 3 11.43 7.69 -21.43
C LYS A 3 10.54 7.01 -20.37
N LEU A 4 10.43 5.70 -20.40
CA LEU A 4 9.72 4.89 -19.40
C LEU A 4 10.70 4.35 -18.35
N SER A 5 10.42 4.56 -17.06
CA SER A 5 11.09 3.85 -15.95
C SER A 5 10.21 2.68 -15.50
N VAL A 6 10.73 1.46 -15.60
CA VAL A 6 10.04 0.26 -15.10
C VAL A 6 10.61 -0.10 -13.73
N ILE A 7 9.79 -0.04 -12.70
CA ILE A 7 10.17 -0.29 -11.31
C ILE A 7 9.75 -1.70 -10.93
N ILE A 8 10.71 -2.50 -10.46
CA ILE A 8 10.52 -3.91 -10.11
C ILE A 8 10.99 -4.13 -8.68
N PRO A 9 10.08 -4.10 -7.68
CA PRO A 9 10.42 -4.49 -6.33
C PRO A 9 10.68 -6.00 -6.27
N ALA A 10 11.73 -6.42 -5.56
CA ALA A 10 12.15 -7.81 -5.46
C ALA A 10 12.47 -8.20 -4.02
N TYR A 11 11.92 -9.33 -3.55
CA TYR A 11 12.25 -9.92 -2.24
C TYR A 11 12.26 -11.45 -2.33
N ASN A 12 13.46 -12.05 -2.29
CA ASN A 12 13.69 -13.49 -2.50
C ASN A 12 13.14 -13.98 -3.86
N GLU A 13 13.56 -13.30 -4.93
CA GLU A 13 13.10 -13.51 -6.31
C GLU A 13 14.27 -13.90 -7.25
N GLN A 14 15.35 -14.49 -6.73
CA GLN A 14 16.56 -14.81 -7.50
C GLN A 14 16.29 -15.56 -8.82
N GLN A 15 15.22 -16.38 -8.86
CA GLN A 15 14.86 -17.20 -10.04
C GLN A 15 14.19 -16.37 -11.13
N ASN A 16 13.51 -15.28 -10.77
CA ASN A 16 12.68 -14.50 -11.69
C ASN A 16 13.42 -13.30 -12.30
N ILE A 17 14.46 -12.77 -11.62
CA ILE A 17 15.12 -11.52 -12.01
C ILE A 17 15.67 -11.54 -13.43
N VAL A 18 16.36 -12.61 -13.84
CA VAL A 18 16.95 -12.72 -15.18
C VAL A 18 15.86 -12.73 -16.25
N ASN A 19 14.82 -13.53 -16.03
CA ASN A 19 13.74 -13.70 -16.98
C ASN A 19 12.96 -12.40 -17.17
N ILE A 20 12.50 -11.77 -16.08
CA ILE A 20 11.74 -10.52 -16.19
C ILE A 20 12.57 -9.39 -16.81
N SER A 21 13.87 -9.30 -16.49
CA SER A 21 14.72 -8.27 -17.08
C SER A 21 14.87 -8.45 -18.59
N SER A 22 15.04 -9.69 -19.07
CA SER A 22 15.15 -10.01 -20.48
C SER A 22 13.83 -9.73 -21.23
N VAL A 23 12.71 -10.23 -20.70
CA VAL A 23 11.40 -10.09 -21.33
C VAL A 23 11.00 -8.61 -21.43
N VAL A 24 11.17 -7.83 -20.36
CA VAL A 24 10.82 -6.40 -20.36
C VAL A 24 11.76 -5.61 -21.28
N SER A 25 13.08 -5.88 -21.26
CA SER A 25 14.03 -5.19 -22.14
C SER A 25 13.71 -5.45 -23.62
N SER A 26 13.57 -6.70 -24.02
CA SER A 26 13.27 -7.08 -25.42
C SER A 26 11.96 -6.44 -25.88
N LEU A 27 10.91 -6.50 -25.05
CA LEU A 27 9.61 -5.92 -25.38
C LEU A 27 9.69 -4.39 -25.62
N LEU A 28 10.43 -3.66 -24.78
CA LEU A 28 10.55 -2.21 -24.90
C LEU A 28 11.43 -1.82 -26.10
N GLU A 29 12.48 -2.59 -26.38
CA GLU A 29 13.34 -2.42 -27.57
C GLU A 29 12.59 -2.67 -28.87
N GLU A 30 11.81 -3.74 -28.97
CA GLU A 30 10.97 -4.07 -30.12
C GLU A 30 9.94 -2.96 -30.42
N ASN A 31 9.45 -2.28 -29.40
CA ASN A 31 8.51 -1.17 -29.55
C ASN A 31 9.18 0.21 -29.62
N ASN A 32 10.52 0.28 -29.74
CA ASN A 32 11.30 1.52 -29.82
C ASN A 32 11.03 2.51 -28.67
N ILE A 33 10.73 2.01 -27.47
CA ILE A 33 10.50 2.83 -26.27
C ILE A 33 11.84 3.02 -25.56
N LYS A 34 12.24 4.28 -25.32
CA LYS A 34 13.38 4.59 -24.46
C LYS A 34 13.03 4.20 -23.03
N TYR A 35 13.89 3.42 -22.37
CA TYR A 35 13.57 2.88 -21.06
C TYR A 35 14.75 2.86 -20.09
N GLU A 36 14.44 2.70 -18.85
CA GLU A 36 15.29 2.15 -17.78
C GLU A 36 14.50 1.16 -16.94
N ILE A 37 15.16 0.14 -16.44
CA ILE A 37 14.59 -0.82 -15.48
C ILE A 37 15.29 -0.59 -14.15
N ILE A 38 14.49 -0.46 -13.09
CA ILE A 38 14.97 -0.21 -11.73
C ILE A 38 14.54 -1.37 -10.84
N PHE A 39 15.50 -2.23 -10.51
CA PHE A 39 15.29 -3.26 -9.49
C PHE A 39 15.55 -2.69 -8.11
N VAL A 40 14.63 -2.93 -7.18
CA VAL A 40 14.81 -2.59 -5.77
C VAL A 40 14.74 -3.87 -4.95
N ASN A 41 15.90 -4.31 -4.46
CA ASN A 41 16.01 -5.46 -3.57
C ASN A 41 15.65 -5.06 -2.15
N ASP A 42 14.55 -5.58 -1.63
CA ASP A 42 14.02 -5.28 -0.30
C ASP A 42 14.68 -6.16 0.79
N GLY A 43 16.02 -6.14 0.83
CA GLY A 43 16.78 -6.88 1.83
C GLY A 43 16.56 -8.39 1.76
N SER A 44 16.66 -8.99 0.58
CA SER A 44 16.53 -10.44 0.35
C SER A 44 17.56 -11.24 1.15
N ARG A 45 17.20 -12.49 1.46
CA ARG A 45 18.08 -13.45 2.17
C ARG A 45 18.72 -14.47 1.23
N ASP A 46 18.27 -14.52 -0.02
CA ASP A 46 18.81 -15.35 -1.09
C ASP A 46 19.77 -14.53 -1.99
N ASN A 47 20.19 -15.10 -3.12
CA ASN A 47 21.12 -14.45 -4.04
C ASN A 47 20.46 -13.40 -4.97
N THR A 48 19.27 -12.87 -4.63
CA THR A 48 18.55 -11.88 -5.46
C THR A 48 19.43 -10.67 -5.79
N TRP A 49 20.13 -10.10 -4.78
CA TRP A 49 21.00 -8.95 -5.00
C TRP A 49 22.18 -9.25 -5.94
N ASP A 50 22.84 -10.40 -5.79
CA ASP A 50 23.96 -10.80 -6.64
C ASP A 50 23.53 -10.98 -8.10
N VAL A 51 22.29 -11.48 -8.31
CA VAL A 51 21.71 -11.60 -9.65
C VAL A 51 21.45 -10.23 -10.25
N ILE A 52 20.82 -9.32 -9.50
CA ILE A 52 20.54 -7.94 -9.93
C ILE A 52 21.84 -7.21 -10.28
N SER A 53 22.84 -7.25 -9.41
CA SER A 53 24.14 -6.60 -9.63
C SER A 53 24.82 -7.08 -10.90
N ARG A 54 24.81 -8.41 -11.17
CA ARG A 54 25.36 -9.00 -12.40
C ARG A 54 24.65 -8.50 -13.67
N ILE A 55 23.35 -8.32 -13.64
CA ILE A 55 22.60 -7.84 -14.81
C ILE A 55 22.85 -6.36 -15.03
N CYS A 56 22.89 -5.55 -13.97
CA CYS A 56 23.22 -4.13 -14.03
C CYS A 56 24.58 -3.89 -14.70
N ASN A 57 25.57 -4.74 -14.42
CA ASN A 57 26.90 -4.64 -15.03
C ASN A 57 26.90 -4.96 -16.54
N LYS A 58 25.91 -5.73 -17.01
CA LYS A 58 25.80 -6.12 -18.43
C LYS A 58 24.95 -5.16 -19.27
N ASN A 59 23.98 -4.49 -18.65
CA ASN A 59 23.03 -3.60 -19.33
C ASN A 59 22.94 -2.24 -18.63
N LYS A 60 23.39 -1.18 -19.32
CA LYS A 60 23.39 0.19 -18.81
C LYS A 60 21.98 0.77 -18.57
N ASN A 61 20.95 0.19 -19.17
CA ASN A 61 19.57 0.57 -18.94
C ASN A 61 18.96 -0.04 -17.66
N ILE A 62 19.70 -0.94 -16.97
CA ILE A 62 19.23 -1.58 -15.75
C ILE A 62 20.00 -1.02 -14.56
N LYS A 63 19.26 -0.60 -13.53
CA LYS A 63 19.77 -0.09 -12.27
C LYS A 63 19.32 -0.98 -11.12
N GLY A 64 20.13 -1.11 -10.11
CA GLY A 64 19.83 -1.89 -8.92
C GLY A 64 20.04 -1.08 -7.64
N PHE A 65 19.14 -1.25 -6.68
CA PHE A 65 19.25 -0.68 -5.33
C PHE A 65 19.00 -1.78 -4.30
N ASN A 66 19.91 -1.91 -3.33
CA ASN A 66 19.83 -2.89 -2.28
C ASN A 66 19.51 -2.23 -0.94
N PHE A 67 18.47 -2.67 -0.25
CA PHE A 67 18.15 -2.16 1.07
C PHE A 67 18.98 -2.84 2.16
N SER A 68 19.29 -2.10 3.24
CA SER A 68 20.04 -2.61 4.39
C SER A 68 19.28 -3.71 5.17
N LYS A 69 17.96 -3.76 5.04
CA LYS A 69 17.05 -4.77 5.59
C LYS A 69 15.74 -4.75 4.81
N ASN A 70 14.81 -5.67 5.13
CA ASN A 70 13.46 -5.61 4.59
C ASN A 70 12.68 -4.43 5.20
N PHE A 71 12.24 -3.49 4.33
CA PHE A 71 11.39 -2.34 4.64
C PHE A 71 9.96 -2.50 4.09
N GLY A 72 9.73 -3.51 3.27
CA GLY A 72 8.45 -3.83 2.65
C GLY A 72 8.31 -3.36 1.21
N LYS A 73 7.42 -4.03 0.47
CA LYS A 73 7.17 -3.79 -0.97
C LYS A 73 6.88 -2.31 -1.28
N GLU A 74 6.07 -1.66 -0.45
CA GLU A 74 5.70 -0.25 -0.62
C GLU A 74 6.94 0.66 -0.58
N ALA A 75 7.84 0.43 0.38
CA ALA A 75 9.11 1.16 0.46
C ALA A 75 9.98 0.94 -0.79
N ALA A 76 10.01 -0.29 -1.31
CA ALA A 76 10.74 -0.62 -2.53
C ALA A 76 10.16 0.09 -3.76
N ILE A 77 8.83 0.16 -3.90
CA ILE A 77 8.16 0.93 -4.95
C ILE A 77 8.57 2.40 -4.87
N PHE A 78 8.48 3.01 -3.68
CA PHE A 78 8.84 4.41 -3.48
C PHE A 78 10.32 4.71 -3.71
N ALA A 79 11.20 3.81 -3.36
CA ALA A 79 12.62 3.92 -3.72
C ALA A 79 12.79 3.93 -5.24
N GLY A 80 12.15 3.01 -5.94
CA GLY A 80 12.15 2.98 -7.40
C GLY A 80 11.63 4.28 -8.01
N LEU A 81 10.51 4.83 -7.52
CA LEU A 81 9.97 6.13 -7.95
C LEU A 81 10.95 7.28 -7.65
N THR A 82 11.69 7.21 -6.53
CA THR A 82 12.65 8.24 -6.13
C THR A 82 13.84 8.31 -7.09
N TYR A 83 14.35 7.16 -7.52
CA TYR A 83 15.52 7.06 -8.39
C TYR A 83 15.18 7.01 -9.88
N ALA A 84 13.90 6.93 -10.24
CA ALA A 84 13.43 6.94 -11.62
C ALA A 84 13.66 8.29 -12.30
N THR A 85 14.17 8.26 -13.54
CA THR A 85 14.48 9.45 -14.36
C THR A 85 13.61 9.58 -15.62
N GLY A 86 12.74 8.61 -15.90
CA GLY A 86 11.85 8.61 -17.06
C GLY A 86 10.73 9.65 -16.95
N ASP A 87 10.11 9.96 -18.07
CA ASP A 87 8.96 10.87 -18.16
C ASP A 87 7.68 10.25 -17.59
N CYS A 88 7.63 8.93 -17.55
CA CYS A 88 6.62 8.15 -16.82
C CYS A 88 7.27 6.93 -16.12
N CYS A 89 6.58 6.42 -15.11
CA CYS A 89 7.05 5.30 -14.30
C CYS A 89 6.00 4.20 -14.24
N ALA A 90 6.35 2.97 -14.58
CA ALA A 90 5.50 1.81 -14.40
C ALA A 90 6.02 0.93 -13.26
N VAL A 91 5.12 0.39 -12.45
CA VAL A 91 5.43 -0.59 -11.39
C VAL A 91 4.93 -1.95 -11.83
N ILE A 92 5.78 -2.96 -11.80
CA ILE A 92 5.44 -4.36 -12.15
C ILE A 92 6.09 -5.32 -11.15
N ASP A 93 5.40 -6.40 -10.80
CA ASP A 93 5.94 -7.43 -9.91
C ASP A 93 6.96 -8.33 -10.62
N ALA A 94 7.94 -8.85 -9.89
CA ALA A 94 9.01 -9.68 -10.43
C ALA A 94 8.56 -11.08 -10.90
N ASP A 95 7.37 -11.54 -10.49
CA ASP A 95 6.86 -12.92 -10.69
C ASP A 95 6.18 -13.17 -12.06
N LEU A 96 6.21 -12.19 -12.96
CA LEU A 96 5.59 -12.24 -14.30
C LEU A 96 4.08 -12.55 -14.32
N GLN A 97 3.38 -12.46 -13.17
CA GLN A 97 1.91 -12.58 -13.16
C GLN A 97 1.22 -11.45 -13.93
N HIS A 98 1.89 -10.32 -14.04
CA HIS A 98 1.47 -9.20 -14.88
C HIS A 98 2.10 -9.36 -16.27
N PRO A 99 1.29 -9.57 -17.35
CA PRO A 99 1.84 -9.70 -18.68
C PRO A 99 2.61 -8.44 -19.10
N PRO A 100 3.91 -8.55 -19.43
CA PRO A 100 4.70 -7.38 -19.81
C PRO A 100 4.14 -6.61 -21.01
N GLN A 101 3.41 -7.27 -21.92
CA GLN A 101 2.72 -6.66 -23.07
C GLN A 101 1.70 -5.60 -22.64
N THR A 102 1.17 -5.69 -21.41
CA THR A 102 0.27 -4.68 -20.86
C THR A 102 0.99 -3.35 -20.67
N LEU A 103 2.32 -3.34 -20.42
CA LEU A 103 3.11 -2.11 -20.31
C LEU A 103 3.04 -1.25 -21.59
N ILE A 104 3.03 -1.89 -22.76
CA ILE A 104 2.92 -1.16 -24.04
C ILE A 104 1.58 -0.44 -24.14
N LYS A 105 0.48 -1.14 -23.84
CA LYS A 105 -0.87 -0.56 -23.85
C LYS A 105 -0.99 0.58 -22.82
N MET A 106 -0.35 0.43 -21.65
CA MET A 106 -0.34 1.47 -20.64
C MET A 106 0.46 2.69 -21.10
N TYR A 107 1.59 2.48 -21.75
CA TYR A 107 2.41 3.54 -22.33
C TYR A 107 1.67 4.30 -23.45
N GLU A 108 0.94 3.59 -24.32
CA GLU A 108 0.06 4.19 -25.34
C GLU A 108 -1.02 5.07 -24.71
N LYS A 109 -1.69 4.60 -23.64
CA LYS A 109 -2.68 5.40 -22.90
C LYS A 109 -2.06 6.65 -22.25
N TRP A 110 -0.83 6.54 -21.74
CA TRP A 110 -0.11 7.71 -21.25
C TRP A 110 0.17 8.72 -22.37
N GLN A 111 0.54 8.26 -23.57
CA GLN A 111 0.72 9.13 -24.74
C GLN A 111 -0.59 9.80 -25.20
N GLU A 112 -1.75 9.18 -24.97
CA GLU A 112 -3.07 9.78 -25.18
C GLU A 112 -3.40 10.89 -24.15
N GLY A 113 -2.51 11.14 -23.17
CA GLY A 113 -2.65 12.19 -22.15
C GLY A 113 -3.34 11.76 -20.87
N TYR A 114 -3.38 10.46 -20.58
CA TYR A 114 -3.73 9.96 -19.24
C TYR A 114 -2.50 10.03 -18.34
N GLU A 115 -2.69 10.51 -17.12
CA GLU A 115 -1.60 10.72 -16.17
C GLU A 115 -1.40 9.53 -15.22
N ILE A 116 -2.45 8.71 -15.06
CA ILE A 116 -2.41 7.44 -14.32
C ILE A 116 -3.09 6.37 -15.17
N VAL A 117 -2.40 5.26 -15.41
CA VAL A 117 -2.96 4.09 -16.10
C VAL A 117 -2.88 2.89 -15.18
N GLU A 118 -4.03 2.30 -14.85
CA GLU A 118 -4.13 1.16 -13.96
C GLU A 118 -4.23 -0.16 -14.73
N GLY A 119 -3.40 -1.14 -14.38
CA GLY A 119 -3.59 -2.51 -14.83
C GLY A 119 -4.69 -3.18 -14.01
N VAL A 120 -5.79 -3.60 -14.63
CA VAL A 120 -6.93 -4.24 -13.97
C VAL A 120 -7.07 -5.67 -14.45
N LYS A 121 -7.24 -6.62 -13.51
CA LYS A 121 -7.45 -8.03 -13.84
C LYS A 121 -8.82 -8.24 -14.53
N ALA A 122 -8.83 -8.75 -15.75
CA ALA A 122 -10.03 -8.98 -16.55
C ALA A 122 -10.98 -10.02 -15.92
N SER A 123 -10.44 -11.02 -15.24
CA SER A 123 -11.23 -11.94 -14.41
C SER A 123 -10.43 -12.34 -13.17
N ARG A 124 -11.07 -12.34 -12.01
CA ARG A 124 -10.56 -13.04 -10.84
C ARG A 124 -10.91 -14.51 -11.01
N GLY A 125 -9.93 -15.36 -11.33
CA GLY A 125 -10.11 -16.80 -11.55
C GLY A 125 -11.02 -17.50 -10.53
N LYS A 126 -11.01 -18.81 -10.41
CA LYS A 126 -11.82 -19.62 -9.46
C LYS A 126 -11.46 -19.31 -7.99
N GLU A 127 -11.78 -18.11 -7.51
CA GLU A 127 -11.72 -17.79 -6.07
C GLU A 127 -12.95 -18.36 -5.36
N SER A 128 -12.78 -18.91 -4.16
CA SER A 128 -13.89 -19.34 -3.30
C SER A 128 -14.87 -18.20 -3.09
N PHE A 129 -16.17 -18.47 -3.19
CA PHE A 129 -17.25 -17.49 -3.02
C PHE A 129 -17.11 -16.67 -1.72
N LEU A 130 -16.72 -17.32 -0.61
CA LEU A 130 -16.48 -16.68 0.68
C LEU A 130 -15.30 -15.69 0.63
N HIS A 131 -14.21 -16.03 -0.05
CA HIS A 131 -13.06 -15.13 -0.25
C HIS A 131 -13.44 -13.92 -1.09
N LYS A 132 -14.22 -14.12 -2.15
CA LYS A 132 -14.70 -13.03 -3.02
C LYS A 132 -15.64 -12.07 -2.28
N LEU A 133 -16.53 -12.61 -1.42
CA LEU A 133 -17.43 -11.79 -0.60
C LEU A 133 -16.65 -10.99 0.46
N ALA A 134 -15.71 -11.63 1.15
CA ALA A 134 -14.86 -10.98 2.14
C ALA A 134 -13.99 -9.87 1.52
N ALA A 135 -13.36 -10.13 0.38
CA ALA A 135 -12.57 -9.13 -0.36
C ALA A 135 -13.44 -7.96 -0.85
N LYS A 136 -14.64 -8.25 -1.41
CA LYS A 136 -15.57 -7.21 -1.86
C LYS A 136 -16.02 -6.31 -0.71
N ASN A 137 -16.41 -6.90 0.43
CA ASN A 137 -16.82 -6.13 1.62
C ASN A 137 -15.65 -5.32 2.18
N PHE A 138 -14.45 -5.89 2.20
CA PHE A 138 -13.23 -5.21 2.64
C PHE A 138 -12.92 -3.99 1.78
N TYR A 139 -12.84 -4.14 0.46
CA TYR A 139 -12.59 -3.01 -0.45
C TYR A 139 -13.72 -1.97 -0.42
N SER A 140 -14.98 -2.40 -0.30
CA SER A 140 -16.12 -1.49 -0.13
C SER A 140 -16.02 -0.67 1.17
N LEU A 141 -15.59 -1.31 2.27
CA LEU A 141 -15.39 -0.63 3.56
C LEU A 141 -14.26 0.41 3.48
N ILE A 142 -13.13 0.03 2.89
CA ILE A 142 -12.01 0.96 2.68
C ILE A 142 -12.43 2.10 1.76
N SER A 143 -13.09 1.81 0.63
CA SER A 143 -13.54 2.85 -0.31
C SER A 143 -14.48 3.85 0.35
N LYS A 144 -15.42 3.38 1.20
CA LYS A 144 -16.30 4.26 1.98
C LYS A 144 -15.55 5.04 3.06
N ALA A 145 -14.58 4.42 3.72
CA ALA A 145 -13.82 5.03 4.81
C ALA A 145 -12.81 6.06 4.31
N THR A 146 -12.27 5.89 3.11
CA THR A 146 -11.22 6.73 2.52
C THR A 146 -11.74 7.68 1.45
N ASN A 147 -12.97 7.49 0.99
CA ASN A 147 -13.55 8.16 -0.18
C ASN A 147 -12.77 7.90 -1.49
N ILE A 148 -11.98 6.82 -1.55
CA ILE A 148 -11.18 6.41 -2.71
C ILE A 148 -11.73 5.10 -3.24
N ASP A 149 -12.03 5.01 -4.53
CA ASP A 149 -12.46 3.74 -5.13
C ASP A 149 -11.28 2.75 -5.22
N MET A 150 -11.27 1.80 -4.28
CA MET A 150 -10.26 0.75 -4.19
C MET A 150 -10.67 -0.55 -4.88
N SER A 151 -11.85 -0.60 -5.51
CA SER A 151 -12.42 -1.83 -6.09
C SER A 151 -11.56 -2.43 -7.21
N ARG A 152 -10.83 -1.57 -7.94
CA ARG A 152 -9.95 -1.92 -9.05
C ARG A 152 -8.48 -1.65 -8.79
N ALA A 153 -8.13 -1.16 -7.59
CA ALA A 153 -6.78 -0.75 -7.27
C ALA A 153 -5.77 -1.92 -7.36
N SER A 154 -4.71 -1.71 -8.12
CA SER A 154 -3.60 -2.64 -8.34
C SER A 154 -2.27 -1.91 -8.10
N ASP A 155 -1.20 -2.66 -7.79
CA ASP A 155 0.15 -2.11 -7.78
C ASP A 155 0.69 -1.96 -9.19
N PHE A 156 0.13 -2.70 -10.16
CA PHE A 156 0.49 -2.59 -11.56
C PHE A 156 -0.11 -1.31 -12.16
N LYS A 157 0.69 -0.24 -12.16
CA LYS A 157 0.29 1.10 -12.61
C LYS A 157 1.41 1.75 -13.40
N LEU A 158 1.01 2.61 -14.34
CA LEU A 158 1.91 3.57 -14.97
C LEU A 158 1.47 4.98 -14.53
N LEU A 159 2.45 5.77 -14.09
CA LEU A 159 2.26 7.12 -13.56
C LEU A 159 3.06 8.12 -14.40
N ASP A 160 2.44 9.23 -14.77
CA ASP A 160 3.15 10.39 -15.33
C ASP A 160 4.15 10.98 -14.33
N ARG A 161 5.18 11.64 -14.80
CA ARG A 161 6.20 12.31 -13.97
C ARG A 161 5.59 13.29 -12.97
N LYS A 162 4.51 13.99 -13.32
CA LYS A 162 3.81 14.89 -12.40
C LYS A 162 3.26 14.14 -11.19
N ALA A 163 2.58 13.01 -11.43
CA ALA A 163 2.04 12.17 -10.37
C ALA A 163 3.17 11.61 -9.50
N VAL A 164 4.25 11.12 -10.10
CA VAL A 164 5.44 10.63 -9.40
C VAL A 164 6.04 11.71 -8.51
N ASN A 165 6.20 12.94 -9.00
CA ASN A 165 6.77 14.03 -8.21
C ASN A 165 5.92 14.38 -6.98
N ILE A 166 4.60 14.37 -7.11
CA ILE A 166 3.69 14.60 -5.97
C ILE A 166 3.80 13.46 -4.95
N LEU A 167 3.77 12.20 -5.41
CA LEU A 167 3.91 11.05 -4.51
C LEU A 167 5.23 11.08 -3.75
N ARG A 168 6.34 11.45 -4.41
CA ARG A 168 7.64 11.59 -3.76
C ARG A 168 7.68 12.70 -2.71
N ALA A 169 6.95 13.80 -2.92
CA ALA A 169 6.89 14.93 -2.01
C ALA A 169 5.98 14.68 -0.79
N MET A 170 5.17 13.62 -0.79
CA MET A 170 4.31 13.29 0.34
C MET A 170 5.14 12.86 1.55
N PRO A 171 4.90 13.42 2.74
CA PRO A 171 5.70 13.14 3.94
C PRO A 171 5.34 11.82 4.63
N GLU A 172 4.17 11.23 4.33
CA GLU A 172 3.67 10.07 5.05
C GLU A 172 4.64 8.88 5.00
N LYS A 173 4.91 8.27 6.16
CA LYS A 173 5.76 7.08 6.28
C LYS A 173 5.03 5.80 5.96
N HIS A 174 3.77 5.72 6.40
CA HIS A 174 2.91 4.59 6.08
C HIS A 174 2.28 4.77 4.71
N ILE A 175 2.99 4.28 3.72
CA ILE A 175 2.61 4.40 2.33
C ILE A 175 1.74 3.20 1.98
N PHE A 176 0.62 3.48 1.34
CA PHE A 176 -0.17 2.51 0.60
C PHE A 176 -0.28 3.00 -0.84
N PHE A 177 0.62 2.53 -1.68
CA PHE A 177 0.79 3.01 -3.05
C PHE A 177 -0.51 3.01 -3.85
N ARG A 178 -1.33 1.95 -3.68
CA ARG A 178 -2.64 1.83 -4.35
C ARG A 178 -3.58 2.99 -4.00
N ALA A 179 -3.64 3.35 -2.72
CA ALA A 179 -4.51 4.43 -2.27
C ALA A 179 -3.96 5.79 -2.65
N LEU A 180 -2.68 6.05 -2.38
CA LEU A 180 -2.05 7.34 -2.64
C LEU A 180 -2.05 7.69 -4.13
N SER A 181 -1.76 6.71 -5.01
CA SER A 181 -1.79 6.92 -6.45
C SER A 181 -3.19 7.26 -6.98
N SER A 182 -4.25 6.79 -6.32
CA SER A 182 -5.63 7.16 -6.67
C SER A 182 -6.05 8.48 -6.00
N TRP A 183 -5.54 8.76 -4.79
CA TRP A 183 -5.85 9.96 -4.03
C TRP A 183 -5.38 11.26 -4.71
N VAL A 184 -4.28 11.22 -5.46
CA VAL A 184 -3.73 12.41 -6.16
C VAL A 184 -4.67 13.00 -7.22
N GLY A 185 -5.72 12.28 -7.65
CA GLY A 185 -6.83 12.81 -8.44
C GLY A 185 -6.50 13.20 -9.89
N PHE A 186 -5.42 12.66 -10.46
CA PHE A 186 -5.04 12.88 -11.86
C PHE A 186 -5.94 12.13 -12.85
N LYS A 187 -5.88 12.53 -14.13
CA LYS A 187 -6.65 11.89 -15.20
C LYS A 187 -6.28 10.41 -15.33
N THR A 188 -7.18 9.54 -14.89
CA THR A 188 -6.97 8.10 -14.77
C THR A 188 -7.72 7.31 -15.83
N THR A 189 -7.10 6.23 -16.32
CA THR A 189 -7.74 5.18 -17.12
C THR A 189 -7.26 3.81 -16.71
N SER A 190 -7.85 2.75 -17.26
CA SER A 190 -7.45 1.37 -16.97
C SER A 190 -7.22 0.56 -18.23
N VAL A 191 -6.30 -0.42 -18.12
CA VAL A 191 -6.04 -1.43 -19.14
C VAL A 191 -6.29 -2.80 -18.51
N GLU A 192 -7.16 -3.59 -19.12
CA GLU A 192 -7.45 -4.94 -18.65
C GLU A 192 -6.37 -5.93 -19.08
N PHE A 193 -6.01 -6.84 -18.16
CA PHE A 193 -5.09 -7.93 -18.45
C PHE A 193 -5.56 -9.26 -17.84
N HIS A 194 -5.16 -10.37 -18.45
CA HIS A 194 -5.34 -11.71 -17.92
C HIS A 194 -4.11 -12.09 -17.10
N VAL A 195 -4.33 -12.56 -15.87
CA VAL A 195 -3.24 -13.03 -15.00
C VAL A 195 -2.61 -14.26 -15.59
N GLN A 196 -1.30 -14.27 -15.74
CA GLN A 196 -0.54 -15.47 -16.09
C GLN A 196 -0.32 -16.33 -14.86
N GLU A 197 -0.22 -17.64 -15.02
CA GLU A 197 0.15 -18.53 -13.91
C GLU A 197 1.57 -18.20 -13.46
N ARG A 198 1.83 -18.29 -12.17
CA ARG A 198 3.17 -18.06 -11.62
C ARG A 198 4.14 -19.08 -12.19
N GLU A 199 5.26 -18.62 -12.73
CA GLU A 199 6.33 -19.54 -13.18
C GLU A 199 7.05 -20.21 -12.01
N ALA A 200 7.12 -19.55 -10.84
CA ALA A 200 7.71 -20.08 -9.60
C ALA A 200 7.18 -19.34 -8.35
N GLY A 201 7.07 -20.02 -7.21
CA GLY A 201 6.80 -19.47 -5.87
C GLY A 201 5.40 -19.73 -5.33
N GLU A 202 5.28 -19.85 -4.00
CA GLU A 202 4.01 -20.01 -3.27
C GLU A 202 3.54 -18.68 -2.66
N SER A 203 2.22 -18.54 -2.46
CA SER A 203 1.65 -17.37 -1.77
C SER A 203 2.02 -17.40 -0.28
N LYS A 204 2.76 -16.39 0.19
CA LYS A 204 3.29 -16.30 1.56
C LYS A 204 2.36 -15.58 2.56
N TRP A 205 1.12 -15.26 2.19
CA TRP A 205 0.21 -14.49 3.03
C TRP A 205 -0.61 -15.40 3.97
N SER A 206 -0.41 -15.24 5.28
CA SER A 206 -1.28 -15.86 6.29
C SER A 206 -2.54 -15.02 6.50
N THR A 207 -3.63 -15.64 7.00
CA THR A 207 -4.89 -14.95 7.33
C THR A 207 -4.67 -13.82 8.35
N TYR A 208 -3.78 -14.03 9.31
CA TYR A 208 -3.40 -13.03 10.31
C TYR A 208 -2.68 -11.82 9.68
N SER A 209 -1.76 -12.05 8.74
CA SER A 209 -1.06 -10.95 8.05
C SER A 209 -2.01 -10.14 7.18
N LEU A 210 -3.01 -10.77 6.55
CA LEU A 210 -4.06 -10.07 5.80
C LEU A 210 -4.92 -9.20 6.72
N PHE A 211 -5.31 -9.69 7.90
CA PHE A 211 -6.08 -8.93 8.88
C PHE A 211 -5.28 -7.73 9.41
N LYS A 212 -4.01 -7.93 9.78
CA LYS A 212 -3.12 -6.85 10.21
C LYS A 212 -2.94 -5.79 9.14
N TYR A 213 -2.74 -6.22 7.89
CA TYR A 213 -2.62 -5.33 6.72
C TYR A 213 -3.90 -4.50 6.52
N ALA A 214 -5.06 -5.15 6.64
CA ALA A 214 -6.36 -4.49 6.56
C ALA A 214 -6.52 -3.41 7.64
N LEU A 215 -6.27 -3.76 8.89
CA LEU A 215 -6.39 -2.84 10.02
C LEU A 215 -5.45 -1.63 9.86
N THR A 216 -4.19 -1.88 9.48
CA THR A 216 -3.21 -0.82 9.23
C THR A 216 -3.67 0.14 8.15
N ASN A 217 -4.19 -0.37 7.02
CA ASN A 217 -4.66 0.48 5.93
C ASN A 217 -5.91 1.28 6.29
N ILE A 218 -6.90 0.67 6.97
CA ILE A 218 -8.11 1.37 7.43
C ILE A 218 -7.72 2.53 8.35
N THR A 219 -6.84 2.30 9.31
CA THR A 219 -6.45 3.32 10.29
C THR A 219 -5.52 4.39 9.71
N SER A 220 -4.77 4.10 8.66
CA SER A 220 -3.93 5.10 7.97
C SER A 220 -4.75 6.09 7.12
N PHE A 221 -5.89 5.66 6.58
CA PHE A 221 -6.71 6.48 5.67
C PHE A 221 -8.07 6.87 6.23
N SER A 222 -8.42 6.44 7.44
CA SER A 222 -9.74 6.68 8.01
C SER A 222 -9.71 6.90 9.51
N THR A 223 -10.49 7.87 9.96
CA THR A 223 -10.79 8.11 11.38
C THR A 223 -12.03 7.33 11.86
N ALA A 224 -12.63 6.47 11.01
CA ALA A 224 -13.83 5.72 11.33
C ALA A 224 -13.74 4.92 12.65
N PRO A 225 -12.61 4.24 12.99
CA PRO A 225 -12.49 3.57 14.29
C PRO A 225 -12.63 4.53 15.49
N MET A 226 -12.14 5.78 15.38
CA MET A 226 -12.31 6.79 16.42
C MET A 226 -13.78 7.26 16.50
N GLN A 227 -14.47 7.39 15.36
CA GLN A 227 -15.87 7.76 15.32
C GLN A 227 -16.78 6.70 15.99
N ILE A 228 -16.43 5.42 15.85
CA ILE A 228 -17.14 4.31 16.55
C ILE A 228 -17.02 4.49 18.07
N VAL A 229 -15.85 4.88 18.58
CA VAL A 229 -15.65 5.17 20.01
C VAL A 229 -16.54 6.32 20.46
N THR A 230 -16.57 7.42 19.70
CA THR A 230 -17.41 8.59 20.02
C THR A 230 -18.89 8.21 20.00
N LEU A 231 -19.34 7.48 18.97
CA LEU A 231 -20.73 7.04 18.86
C LEU A 231 -21.12 6.11 20.02
N SER A 232 -20.26 5.16 20.40
CA SER A 232 -20.50 4.28 21.54
C SER A 232 -20.65 5.10 22.83
N GLY A 233 -19.80 6.10 23.05
CA GLY A 233 -19.90 7.02 24.19
C GLY A 233 -21.25 7.75 24.25
N ILE A 234 -21.74 8.25 23.10
CA ILE A 234 -23.07 8.91 23.03
C ILE A 234 -24.19 7.92 23.35
N VAL A 235 -24.16 6.71 22.80
CA VAL A 235 -25.14 5.65 23.08
C VAL A 235 -25.19 5.34 24.57
N PHE A 236 -24.01 5.20 25.20
CA PHE A 236 -23.91 4.93 26.64
C PHE A 236 -24.41 6.09 27.48
N LEU A 237 -24.14 7.34 27.07
CA LEU A 237 -24.66 8.52 27.76
C LEU A 237 -26.19 8.51 27.78
N LEU A 238 -26.82 8.27 26.61
CA LEU A 238 -28.26 8.18 26.50
C LEU A 238 -28.88 7.06 27.35
N PHE A 239 -28.22 5.88 27.30
CA PHE A 239 -28.63 4.73 28.10
C PHE A 239 -28.50 4.99 29.61
N SER A 240 -27.42 5.63 30.06
CA SER A 240 -27.22 6.01 31.46
C SER A 240 -28.25 7.03 31.94
N LEU A 241 -28.66 8.00 31.11
CA LEU A 241 -29.72 8.95 31.40
C LEU A 241 -31.07 8.25 31.62
N ILE A 242 -31.43 7.30 30.75
CA ILE A 242 -32.67 6.52 30.87
C ILE A 242 -32.66 5.73 32.17
N LEU A 243 -31.56 5.00 32.47
CA LEU A 243 -31.45 4.24 33.73
C LEU A 243 -31.46 5.17 34.96
N GLY A 244 -30.82 6.33 34.88
CA GLY A 244 -30.80 7.33 35.96
C GLY A 244 -32.20 7.83 36.29
N VAL A 245 -32.97 8.20 35.27
CA VAL A 245 -34.38 8.66 35.45
C VAL A 245 -35.24 7.51 36.02
N GLN A 246 -35.10 6.29 35.50
CA GLN A 246 -35.84 5.14 36.02
C GLN A 246 -35.48 4.82 37.50
N SER A 247 -34.20 4.91 37.86
CA SER A 247 -33.71 4.70 39.22
C SER A 247 -34.28 5.75 40.19
N LEU A 248 -34.25 7.03 39.80
CA LEU A 248 -34.85 8.13 40.59
C LEU A 248 -36.33 7.94 40.77
N TYR A 249 -37.07 7.59 39.71
CA TYR A 249 -38.50 7.33 39.78
C TYR A 249 -38.86 6.21 40.79
N LYS A 250 -38.13 5.06 40.70
CA LYS A 250 -38.34 3.94 41.63
C LYS A 250 -38.01 4.31 43.09
N ASN A 251 -36.96 5.12 43.28
CA ASN A 251 -36.59 5.60 44.62
C ASN A 251 -37.69 6.47 45.23
N PHE A 252 -38.29 7.39 44.44
CA PHE A 252 -39.43 8.22 44.89
C PHE A 252 -40.69 7.42 45.22
N MET A 253 -40.89 6.25 44.57
CA MET A 253 -41.99 5.33 44.82
C MET A 253 -41.74 4.37 45.98
N GLY A 254 -40.67 4.53 46.73
CA GLY A 254 -40.33 3.70 47.88
C GLY A 254 -39.94 2.23 47.55
N GLN A 255 -39.68 1.93 46.28
CA GLN A 255 -39.22 0.64 45.81
C GLN A 255 -37.68 0.63 45.83
N ALA A 256 -37.11 0.16 46.93
CA ALA A 256 -35.65 -0.03 47.02
C ALA A 256 -35.16 -1.00 45.93
N LEU A 257 -34.17 -0.58 45.15
CA LEU A 257 -33.54 -1.43 44.15
C LEU A 257 -32.60 -2.42 44.85
N GLU A 258 -32.95 -3.70 44.89
CA GLU A 258 -32.01 -4.79 45.11
C GLU A 258 -31.11 -4.83 43.83
N GLY A 259 -29.93 -4.18 43.85
CA GLY A 259 -29.23 -3.93 42.59
C GLY A 259 -27.74 -4.08 42.61
N PHE A 260 -27.12 -4.72 43.61
CA PHE A 260 -25.66 -4.87 43.67
C PHE A 260 -25.08 -5.54 42.42
N THR A 261 -25.69 -6.64 41.96
CA THR A 261 -25.29 -7.35 40.75
C THR A 261 -25.43 -6.47 39.49
N THR A 262 -26.49 -5.70 39.40
CA THR A 262 -26.72 -4.76 38.29
C THR A 262 -25.65 -3.65 38.23
N VAL A 263 -25.26 -3.11 39.38
CA VAL A 263 -24.18 -2.12 39.51
C VAL A 263 -22.85 -2.70 39.06
N ILE A 264 -22.50 -3.92 39.48
CA ILE A 264 -21.26 -4.59 39.07
C ILE A 264 -21.25 -4.81 37.55
N LEU A 265 -22.34 -5.32 36.97
CA LEU A 265 -22.43 -5.55 35.52
C LEU A 265 -22.29 -4.25 34.74
N LEU A 266 -22.94 -3.16 35.17
CA LEU A 266 -22.80 -1.85 34.55
C LEU A 266 -21.36 -1.33 34.64
N LEU A 267 -20.72 -1.43 35.79
CA LEU A 267 -19.31 -1.03 35.95
C LEU A 267 -18.36 -1.85 35.06
N LEU A 268 -18.59 -3.16 34.94
CA LEU A 268 -17.78 -4.00 34.05
C LEU A 268 -17.96 -3.63 32.58
N ILE A 269 -19.19 -3.35 32.15
CA ILE A 269 -19.50 -2.94 30.77
C ILE A 269 -18.85 -1.57 30.49
N ILE A 270 -19.05 -0.59 31.36
CA ILE A 270 -18.45 0.75 31.20
C ILE A 270 -16.92 0.64 31.19
N GLY A 271 -16.33 -0.11 32.12
CA GLY A 271 -14.89 -0.33 32.19
C GLY A 271 -14.33 -0.97 30.92
N SER A 272 -15.02 -1.97 30.37
CA SER A 272 -14.61 -2.64 29.13
C SER A 272 -14.62 -1.68 27.93
N ILE A 273 -15.63 -0.83 27.82
CA ILE A 273 -15.72 0.14 26.74
C ILE A 273 -14.68 1.23 26.87
N LEU A 274 -14.43 1.72 28.10
CA LEU A 274 -13.34 2.68 28.34
C LEU A 274 -11.98 2.08 27.95
N MET A 275 -11.69 0.83 28.29
CA MET A 275 -10.44 0.16 27.92
C MET A 275 -10.30 -0.01 26.42
N LEU A 276 -11.38 -0.41 25.71
CA LEU A 276 -11.38 -0.48 24.24
C LEU A 276 -11.15 0.90 23.61
N SER A 277 -11.81 1.93 24.14
CA SER A 277 -11.65 3.31 23.67
C SER A 277 -10.23 3.83 23.83
N LEU A 278 -9.63 3.62 25.01
CA LEU A 278 -8.22 3.96 25.26
C LEU A 278 -7.27 3.17 24.36
N GLY A 279 -7.55 1.90 24.08
CA GLY A 279 -6.79 1.09 23.15
C GLY A 279 -6.78 1.65 21.74
N ILE A 280 -7.94 2.09 21.23
CA ILE A 280 -8.05 2.71 19.90
C ILE A 280 -7.31 4.05 19.88
N ILE A 281 -7.49 4.90 20.87
CA ILE A 281 -6.78 6.19 20.98
C ILE A 281 -5.27 5.96 21.06
N GLY A 282 -4.81 5.01 21.89
CA GLY A 282 -3.41 4.65 22.02
C GLY A 282 -2.80 4.17 20.69
N TYR A 283 -3.56 3.42 19.89
CA TYR A 283 -3.11 3.02 18.56
C TYR A 283 -2.88 4.21 17.63
N TYR A 284 -3.78 5.20 17.60
CA TYR A 284 -3.59 6.42 16.78
C TYR A 284 -2.44 7.27 17.29
N ILE A 285 -2.27 7.39 18.61
CA ILE A 285 -1.11 8.09 19.20
C ILE A 285 0.20 7.39 18.79
N ALA A 286 0.24 6.06 18.81
CA ALA A 286 1.42 5.32 18.36
C ALA A 286 1.72 5.57 16.88
N LYS A 287 0.70 5.66 16.01
CA LYS A 287 0.85 6.03 14.61
C LYS A 287 1.39 7.45 14.42
N MET A 288 0.85 8.42 15.14
CA MET A 288 1.37 9.80 15.12
C MET A 288 2.83 9.86 15.61
N TYR A 289 3.16 9.09 16.64
CA TYR A 289 4.53 9.01 17.15
C TYR A 289 5.51 8.45 16.10
N GLU A 290 5.12 7.40 15.36
CA GLU A 290 5.91 6.87 14.25
C GLU A 290 6.15 7.92 13.15
N GLU A 291 5.14 8.75 12.82
CA GLU A 291 5.28 9.84 11.84
C GLU A 291 6.23 10.94 12.35
N ILE A 292 6.11 11.36 13.62
CA ILE A 292 6.93 12.42 14.21
C ILE A 292 8.42 12.02 14.29
N GLN A 293 8.74 10.73 14.47
CA GLN A 293 10.12 10.26 14.52
C GLN A 293 10.96 10.58 13.29
N ASN A 294 10.33 10.92 12.19
CA ASN A 294 10.97 11.26 10.92
C ASN A 294 12.09 10.32 10.47
N ARG A 295 11.97 9.01 10.75
CA ARG A 295 12.91 7.99 10.26
C ARG A 295 12.75 7.83 8.75
N PRO A 296 13.83 7.59 7.99
CA PRO A 296 13.74 7.39 6.54
C PRO A 296 12.86 6.15 6.23
N ARG A 297 12.11 6.22 5.15
CA ARG A 297 11.22 5.14 4.69
C ARG A 297 11.98 3.88 4.31
N PHE A 298 13.20 4.04 3.78
CA PHE A 298 14.13 2.99 3.39
C PHE A 298 15.57 3.49 3.52
N ILE A 299 16.50 2.55 3.59
CA ILE A 299 17.94 2.83 3.60
C ILE A 299 18.57 1.96 2.51
N VAL A 300 19.17 2.58 1.50
CA VAL A 300 19.94 1.90 0.47
C VAL A 300 21.35 1.63 1.00
N SER A 301 21.74 0.37 1.05
CA SER A 301 23.10 -0.05 1.46
C SER A 301 24.06 -0.11 0.28
N GLU A 302 23.56 -0.50 -0.89
CA GLU A 302 24.37 -0.69 -2.10
C GLU A 302 23.54 -0.28 -3.33
N SER A 303 24.24 0.18 -4.37
CA SER A 303 23.62 0.45 -5.67
C SER A 303 24.51 -0.12 -6.80
N ALA A 304 23.87 -0.51 -7.88
CA ALA A 304 24.54 -1.02 -9.09
C ALA A 304 24.09 -0.20 -10.30
N ASN A 305 25.06 0.20 -11.13
CA ASN A 305 24.84 1.02 -12.33
C ASN A 305 24.12 2.36 -12.03
N TYR A 306 24.46 3.00 -10.91
CA TYR A 306 23.91 4.28 -10.48
C TYR A 306 25.02 5.21 -9.98
N ASP A 307 25.27 6.30 -10.74
CA ASP A 307 26.24 7.33 -10.37
C ASP A 307 25.58 8.39 -9.48
N GLU A 308 25.84 8.34 -8.18
CA GLU A 308 25.36 9.31 -7.19
C GLU A 308 25.78 10.75 -7.49
N ILE A 309 26.93 10.92 -8.15
CA ILE A 309 27.55 12.22 -8.41
C ILE A 309 26.76 13.05 -9.42
N LEU A 310 26.10 12.42 -10.38
CA LEU A 310 25.30 13.12 -11.41
C LEU A 310 23.92 13.57 -10.89
N ASN A 311 23.41 12.95 -9.83
CA ASN A 311 22.07 13.23 -9.29
C ASN A 311 22.04 14.15 -8.06
N ARG A 312 23.18 14.47 -7.42
CA ARG A 312 23.24 15.46 -6.32
C ARG A 312 22.86 16.88 -6.74
N LYS A 313 22.80 17.20 -8.02
CA LYS A 313 22.32 18.52 -8.49
C LYS A 313 20.80 18.66 -8.54
N GLY A 314 20.04 17.61 -8.22
CA GLY A 314 18.58 17.62 -8.25
C GLY A 314 17.84 17.19 -6.99
N ASN A 315 18.50 16.62 -6.01
CA ASN A 315 17.85 16.04 -4.84
C ASN A 315 18.65 16.18 -3.55
N SER A 316 18.64 17.34 -2.92
CA SER A 316 18.87 17.44 -1.48
C SER A 316 17.59 16.99 -0.76
N ILE A 317 17.42 15.67 -0.57
CA ILE A 317 16.28 15.09 0.17
C ILE A 317 16.65 14.84 1.65
N TYR A 318 17.85 15.26 2.08
CA TYR A 318 18.35 15.09 3.46
C TYR A 318 18.86 16.42 4.06
N GLU A 319 18.20 17.55 3.77
CA GLU A 319 18.31 18.76 4.58
C GLU A 319 16.96 19.14 5.17
#